data_bf895f6264487594b03a1a7c9a9170d7
#
_entry.id   bf895f6264487594b03a1a7c9a9170d7
#
_cell.length_a   1.000
_cell.length_b   1.000
_cell.length_c   1.000
_cell.angle_alpha   90.00
_cell.angle_beta   90.00
_cell.angle_gamma   90.00
#
_symmetry.space_group_name_H-M   'P 1'
#
loop_
_entity.id
_entity.type
_entity.pdbx_description
1 polymer ?
#
loop_
_entity_poly.entity_id
_entity_poly.type
_entity_poly.pdbx_seq_one_letter_code
_entity_poly.pdbx_strand_id
1 'polypeptide(L)'
;MEETSLSRNSLMLIAMANEYCHVLENAQENEYIEFVDKMLKLLPRIYMSVTDVEEKEDEESMVYIESYLQETEYNSVREALYQVLGDKDDYLEVFEEDMKYSDAPILTTISENLSDLYQEMYNLVMSVKNSPAEVANDIILSFKTNFSEYWGQTLVNVLRALHNVKYNNEIID
;
A
#
# COMPACT_ATOMS: atom_id res chain seq x y z
N MET A 1 3.72 1.39 -36.36
CA MET A 1 3.03 1.66 -35.05
C MET A 1 3.73 0.84 -33.98
N GLU A 2 4.45 1.50 -33.14
CA GLU A 2 4.90 0.85 -31.93
C GLU A 2 3.68 0.65 -31.01
N GLU A 3 3.29 -0.59 -30.76
CA GLU A 3 2.36 -0.89 -29.72
C GLU A 3 3.00 -0.44 -28.39
N THR A 4 2.41 0.54 -27.76
CA THR A 4 2.82 1.00 -26.42
C THR A 4 2.42 -0.07 -25.42
N SER A 5 3.24 -1.10 -25.27
CA SER A 5 3.04 -2.13 -24.29
C SER A 5 3.69 -1.74 -22.96
N LEU A 6 3.05 -2.09 -21.85
CA LEU A 6 3.64 -1.94 -20.53
C LEU A 6 4.86 -2.84 -20.38
N SER A 7 5.89 -2.33 -19.67
CA SER A 7 7.07 -3.12 -19.35
C SER A 7 6.72 -4.30 -18.44
N ARG A 8 7.61 -5.29 -18.41
CA ARG A 8 7.48 -6.43 -17.48
C ARG A 8 7.41 -5.97 -16.03
N ASN A 9 8.20 -4.98 -15.63
CA ASN A 9 8.21 -4.43 -14.28
C ASN A 9 6.90 -3.71 -13.96
N SER A 10 6.35 -2.97 -14.90
CA SER A 10 5.04 -2.32 -14.76
C SER A 10 3.90 -3.33 -14.61
N LEU A 11 3.91 -4.40 -15.39
CA LEU A 11 2.94 -5.50 -15.26
C LEU A 11 3.06 -6.21 -13.93
N MET A 12 4.28 -6.42 -13.44
CA MET A 12 4.51 -7.01 -12.12
C MET A 12 3.94 -6.12 -11.00
N LEU A 13 4.16 -4.82 -11.08
CA LEU A 13 3.60 -3.87 -10.12
C LEU A 13 2.07 -3.93 -10.09
N ILE A 14 1.43 -3.92 -11.24
CA ILE A 14 -0.04 -4.03 -11.34
C ILE A 14 -0.52 -5.35 -10.73
N ALA A 15 0.16 -6.45 -11.01
CA ALA A 15 -0.17 -7.75 -10.43
C ALA A 15 -0.05 -7.76 -8.91
N MET A 16 0.99 -7.15 -8.35
CA MET A 16 1.18 -7.04 -6.90
C MET A 16 0.13 -6.12 -6.25
N ALA A 17 -0.22 -5.02 -6.89
CA ALA A 17 -1.27 -4.13 -6.42
C ALA A 17 -2.63 -4.84 -6.41
N ASN A 18 -2.95 -5.60 -7.45
CA ASN A 18 -4.18 -6.39 -7.53
C ASN A 18 -4.22 -7.48 -6.46
N GLU A 19 -3.12 -8.19 -6.24
CA GLU A 19 -3.00 -9.18 -5.16
C GLU A 19 -3.21 -8.56 -3.78
N TYR A 20 -2.63 -7.39 -3.53
CA TYR A 20 -2.84 -6.65 -2.29
C TYR A 20 -4.31 -6.37 -2.04
N CYS A 21 -5.01 -5.83 -3.04
CA CYS A 21 -6.44 -5.56 -2.93
C CYS A 21 -7.22 -6.85 -2.60
N HIS A 22 -6.91 -7.93 -3.31
CA HIS A 22 -7.58 -9.22 -3.09
C HIS A 22 -7.37 -9.77 -1.67
N VAL A 23 -6.15 -9.69 -1.15
CA VAL A 23 -5.84 -10.16 0.21
C VAL A 23 -6.59 -9.34 1.25
N LEU A 24 -6.66 -8.02 1.11
CA LEU A 24 -7.39 -7.16 2.05
C LEU A 24 -8.90 -7.37 1.98
N GLU A 25 -9.45 -7.52 0.78
CA GLU A 25 -10.88 -7.77 0.59
C GLU A 25 -11.34 -9.10 1.21
N ASN A 26 -10.42 -10.06 1.34
CA ASN A 26 -10.68 -11.38 1.94
C ASN A 26 -9.98 -11.58 3.30
N ALA A 27 -9.59 -10.51 3.97
CA ALA A 27 -8.82 -10.57 5.21
C ALA A 27 -9.52 -11.35 6.31
N GLN A 28 -10.84 -11.27 6.41
CA GLN A 28 -11.64 -11.98 7.42
C GLN A 28 -11.71 -13.50 7.23
N GLU A 29 -11.27 -14.02 6.10
CA GLU A 29 -11.13 -15.47 5.88
C GLU A 29 -9.94 -16.07 6.62
N ASN A 30 -9.04 -15.24 7.13
CA ASN A 30 -7.83 -15.64 7.82
C ASN A 30 -7.88 -15.29 9.30
N GLU A 31 -7.19 -16.07 10.12
CA GLU A 31 -6.80 -15.65 11.45
C GLU A 31 -5.70 -14.59 11.37
N TYR A 32 -5.54 -13.76 12.43
CA TYR A 32 -4.62 -12.64 12.39
C TYR A 32 -3.18 -13.04 12.03
N ILE A 33 -2.70 -14.18 12.52
CA ILE A 33 -1.32 -14.62 12.24
C ILE A 33 -1.11 -14.98 10.77
N GLU A 34 -2.08 -15.60 10.13
CA GLU A 34 -2.05 -15.92 8.71
C GLU A 34 -2.08 -14.64 7.87
N PHE A 35 -2.91 -13.69 8.26
CA PHE A 35 -2.99 -12.38 7.60
C PHE A 35 -1.68 -11.60 7.73
N VAL A 36 -1.10 -11.55 8.93
CA VAL A 36 0.18 -10.89 9.19
C VAL A 36 1.29 -11.53 8.35
N ASP A 37 1.34 -12.86 8.28
CA ASP A 37 2.32 -13.57 7.44
C ASP A 37 2.20 -13.22 5.96
N LYS A 38 0.98 -13.12 5.44
CA LYS A 38 0.73 -12.69 4.06
C LYS A 38 1.22 -11.27 3.81
N MET A 39 0.93 -10.35 4.72
CA MET A 39 1.36 -8.95 4.61
C MET A 39 2.88 -8.80 4.68
N LEU A 40 3.55 -9.53 5.57
CA LEU A 40 5.01 -9.50 5.70
C LEU A 40 5.74 -10.00 4.45
N LYS A 41 5.09 -10.81 3.62
CA LYS A 41 5.62 -11.25 2.34
C LYS A 41 5.24 -10.31 1.19
N LEU A 42 4.04 -9.77 1.23
CA LEU A 42 3.50 -8.97 0.13
C LEU A 42 4.03 -7.54 0.12
N LEU A 43 4.10 -6.88 1.27
CA LEU A 43 4.56 -5.48 1.37
C LEU A 43 5.99 -5.28 0.85
N PRO A 44 6.97 -6.13 1.20
CA PRO A 44 8.31 -6.02 0.62
C PRO A 44 8.33 -6.21 -0.91
N ARG A 45 7.51 -7.11 -1.44
CA ARG A 45 7.37 -7.34 -2.88
C ARG A 45 6.81 -6.11 -3.60
N ILE A 46 5.82 -5.45 -2.99
CA ILE A 46 5.28 -4.19 -3.50
C ILE A 46 6.37 -3.12 -3.52
N TYR A 47 7.13 -2.98 -2.44
CA TYR A 47 8.23 -2.02 -2.37
C TYR A 47 9.23 -2.23 -3.52
N MET A 48 9.68 -3.46 -3.71
CA MET A 48 10.59 -3.83 -4.78
C MET A 48 9.98 -3.58 -6.16
N SER A 49 8.72 -3.94 -6.35
CA SER A 49 8.03 -3.78 -7.64
C SER A 49 7.90 -2.32 -8.04
N VAL A 50 7.65 -1.43 -7.10
CA VAL A 50 7.61 0.02 -7.37
C VAL A 50 8.99 0.54 -7.74
N THR A 51 10.01 0.17 -7.00
CA THR A 51 11.39 0.64 -7.25
C THR A 51 11.97 0.08 -8.54
N ASP A 52 11.53 -1.09 -8.98
CA ASP A 52 11.97 -1.71 -10.23
C ASP A 52 11.38 -1.06 -11.49
N VAL A 53 10.31 -0.26 -11.35
CA VAL A 53 9.75 0.48 -12.50
C VAL A 53 10.78 1.50 -12.97
N GLU A 54 11.08 1.46 -14.27
CA GLU A 54 12.05 2.35 -14.89
C GLU A 54 11.52 3.77 -15.01
N GLU A 55 12.33 4.74 -14.59
CA GLU A 55 12.08 6.16 -14.80
C GLU A 55 12.71 6.58 -16.12
N LYS A 56 11.96 7.38 -16.91
CA LYS A 56 12.52 8.07 -18.06
C LYS A 56 12.98 9.45 -17.62
N GLU A 57 14.25 9.79 -17.89
CA GLU A 57 14.92 10.99 -17.37
C GLU A 57 14.24 12.32 -17.77
N ASP A 58 13.39 12.35 -18.78
CA ASP A 58 12.81 13.56 -19.36
C ASP A 58 11.28 13.67 -19.24
N GLU A 59 10.62 12.76 -18.55
CA GLU A 59 9.16 12.79 -18.45
C GLU A 59 8.70 13.06 -17.01
N GLU A 60 8.43 14.33 -16.73
CA GLU A 60 7.54 14.65 -15.60
C GLU A 60 6.13 14.25 -16.00
N SER A 61 5.65 13.12 -15.49
CA SER A 61 4.26 12.74 -15.68
C SER A 61 3.37 13.64 -14.85
N MET A 62 2.54 14.42 -15.52
CA MET A 62 1.51 15.29 -14.93
C MET A 62 0.16 14.59 -14.85
N VAL A 63 0.11 13.27 -15.04
CA VAL A 63 -1.13 12.51 -15.00
C VAL A 63 -1.57 12.33 -13.56
N TYR A 64 -2.78 12.73 -13.28
CA TYR A 64 -3.43 12.54 -12.00
C TYR A 64 -4.09 11.17 -11.93
N ILE A 65 -3.83 10.43 -10.86
CA ILE A 65 -4.52 9.16 -10.61
C ILE A 65 -5.89 9.47 -10.00
N GLU A 66 -6.94 9.07 -10.69
CA GLU A 66 -8.29 9.31 -10.23
C GLU A 66 -8.65 8.46 -9.01
N SER A 67 -9.47 9.03 -8.14
CA SER A 67 -10.00 8.34 -6.98
C SER A 67 -11.22 7.50 -7.37
N TYR A 68 -11.05 6.19 -7.44
CA TYR A 68 -12.14 5.24 -7.71
C TYR A 68 -12.73 4.64 -6.44
N LEU A 69 -11.91 4.52 -5.39
CA LEU A 69 -12.36 3.93 -4.12
C LEU A 69 -13.35 4.86 -3.42
N GLN A 70 -14.52 4.32 -3.10
CA GLN A 70 -15.52 5.04 -2.34
C GLN A 70 -15.22 5.00 -0.84
N GLU A 71 -15.63 6.02 -0.11
CA GLU A 71 -15.46 6.10 1.35
C GLU A 71 -16.08 4.90 2.07
N THR A 72 -17.23 4.44 1.61
CA THR A 72 -17.90 3.25 2.17
C THR A 72 -17.07 1.98 2.02
N GLU A 73 -16.41 1.80 0.87
CA GLU A 73 -15.51 0.66 0.62
C GLU A 73 -14.25 0.75 1.47
N TYR A 74 -13.64 1.92 1.56
CA TYR A 74 -12.50 2.18 2.44
C TYR A 74 -12.83 1.83 3.90
N ASN A 75 -13.93 2.33 4.40
CA ASN A 75 -14.36 2.08 5.77
C ASN A 75 -14.67 0.60 6.02
N SER A 76 -15.25 -0.08 5.03
CA SER A 76 -15.53 -1.52 5.10
C SER A 76 -14.26 -2.35 5.22
N VAL A 77 -13.24 -2.05 4.43
CA VAL A 77 -11.93 -2.71 4.50
C VAL A 77 -11.25 -2.44 5.85
N ARG A 78 -11.22 -1.18 6.27
CA ARG A 78 -10.63 -0.80 7.56
C ARG A 78 -11.30 -1.52 8.73
N GLU A 79 -12.61 -1.58 8.76
CA GLU A 79 -13.35 -2.27 9.82
C GLU A 79 -13.07 -3.77 9.81
N ALA A 80 -13.01 -4.41 8.64
CA ALA A 80 -12.67 -5.81 8.51
C ALA A 80 -11.25 -6.11 9.05
N LEU A 81 -10.29 -5.25 8.74
CA LEU A 81 -8.92 -5.37 9.25
C LEU A 81 -8.85 -5.18 10.78
N TYR A 82 -9.59 -4.21 11.30
CA TYR A 82 -9.71 -4.01 12.73
C TYR A 82 -10.25 -5.26 13.44
N GLN A 83 -11.26 -5.91 12.88
CA GLN A 83 -11.82 -7.15 13.41
C GLN A 83 -10.79 -8.29 13.42
N VAL A 84 -9.96 -8.39 12.37
CA VAL A 84 -8.92 -9.42 12.28
C VAL A 84 -7.79 -9.19 13.28
N LEU A 85 -7.33 -7.95 13.42
CA LEU A 85 -6.17 -7.59 14.23
C LEU A 85 -6.50 -7.39 15.73
N GLY A 86 -7.70 -6.91 16.03
CA GLY A 86 -8.15 -6.68 17.40
C GLY A 86 -7.24 -5.76 18.19
N ASP A 87 -6.82 -6.18 19.35
CA ASP A 87 -5.94 -5.43 20.27
C ASP A 87 -4.51 -5.23 19.73
N LYS A 88 -4.14 -5.92 18.66
CA LYS A 88 -2.83 -5.80 18.00
C LYS A 88 -2.78 -4.67 16.97
N ASP A 89 -3.88 -3.98 16.76
CA ASP A 89 -4.01 -2.98 15.70
C ASP A 89 -3.28 -1.65 16.01
N ASP A 90 -3.15 -1.31 17.28
CA ASP A 90 -2.50 -0.07 17.68
C ASP A 90 -0.97 -0.17 17.63
N TYR A 91 -0.31 0.86 17.13
CA TYR A 91 1.13 0.99 17.19
C TYR A 91 1.59 2.46 17.21
N LEU A 92 2.85 2.69 17.55
CA LEU A 92 3.45 4.02 17.54
C LEU A 92 4.19 4.25 16.22
N GLU A 93 3.80 5.27 15.48
CA GLU A 93 4.48 5.68 14.26
C GLU A 93 5.85 6.28 14.53
N VAL A 94 6.75 6.15 13.56
CA VAL A 94 8.07 6.76 13.53
C VAL A 94 8.28 7.46 12.19
N PHE A 95 9.14 8.48 12.18
CA PHE A 95 9.51 9.24 10.97
C PHE A 95 8.34 9.98 10.30
N GLU A 96 7.30 10.31 11.07
CA GLU A 96 6.28 11.24 10.61
C GLU A 96 6.78 12.68 10.70
N GLU A 97 6.41 13.50 9.74
CA GLU A 97 6.85 14.90 9.70
C GLU A 97 6.41 15.67 10.94
N ASP A 98 5.20 15.41 11.41
CA ASP A 98 4.65 16.04 12.62
C ASP A 98 5.41 15.67 13.90
N MET A 99 6.15 14.57 13.92
CA MET A 99 6.97 14.13 15.06
C MET A 99 8.17 15.06 15.30
N LYS A 100 8.56 15.88 14.33
CA LYS A 100 9.61 16.90 14.51
C LYS A 100 9.22 17.94 15.56
N TYR A 101 7.94 18.12 15.78
CA TYR A 101 7.36 19.15 16.64
C TYR A 101 6.72 18.58 17.90
N SER A 102 6.78 17.29 18.09
CA SER A 102 6.19 16.60 19.23
C SER A 102 7.22 15.73 19.93
N ASP A 103 7.23 15.79 21.27
CA ASP A 103 8.08 14.94 22.12
C ASP A 103 7.51 13.51 22.27
N ALA A 104 6.30 13.25 21.78
CA ALA A 104 5.62 11.97 21.88
C ALA A 104 5.42 11.33 20.50
N PRO A 105 5.61 10.00 20.36
CA PRO A 105 5.25 9.28 19.16
C PRO A 105 3.74 9.39 18.86
N ILE A 106 3.39 9.39 17.57
CA ILE A 106 2.00 9.42 17.13
C ILE A 106 1.42 8.02 17.19
N LEU A 107 0.30 7.87 17.91
CA LEU A 107 -0.45 6.61 17.93
C LEU A 107 -1.26 6.48 16.63
N THR A 108 -1.15 5.33 15.99
CA THR A 108 -1.90 4.99 14.78
C THR A 108 -2.33 3.54 14.80
N THR A 109 -3.04 3.11 13.77
CA THR A 109 -3.49 1.72 13.63
C THR A 109 -2.95 1.08 12.37
N ILE A 110 -2.68 -0.21 12.44
CA ILE A 110 -2.30 -1.02 11.29
C ILE A 110 -3.44 -1.03 10.26
N SER A 111 -4.67 -1.19 10.73
CA SER A 111 -5.87 -1.21 9.87
C SER A 111 -6.02 0.06 9.04
N GLU A 112 -5.79 1.23 9.62
CA GLU A 112 -5.84 2.50 8.90
C GLU A 112 -4.74 2.59 7.85
N ASN A 113 -3.50 2.30 8.24
CA ASN A 113 -2.36 2.38 7.31
C ASN A 113 -2.48 1.38 6.15
N LEU A 114 -2.91 0.15 6.41
CA LEU A 114 -3.16 -0.82 5.34
C LEU A 114 -4.31 -0.39 4.43
N SER A 115 -5.33 0.27 4.98
CA SER A 115 -6.46 0.80 4.20
C SER A 115 -6.04 2.00 3.34
N ASP A 116 -5.12 2.83 3.83
CA ASP A 116 -4.53 3.91 3.04
C ASP A 116 -3.74 3.34 1.85
N LEU A 117 -2.96 2.30 2.07
CA LEU A 117 -2.26 1.59 1.00
C LEU A 117 -3.25 0.90 0.04
N TYR A 118 -4.34 0.36 0.55
CA TYR A 118 -5.41 -0.23 -0.27
C TYR A 118 -6.00 0.80 -1.23
N GLN A 119 -6.24 2.00 -0.76
CA GLN A 119 -6.72 3.10 -1.60
C GLN A 119 -5.75 3.39 -2.76
N GLU A 120 -4.46 3.44 -2.49
CA GLU A 120 -3.44 3.66 -3.52
C GLU A 120 -3.42 2.52 -4.56
N MET A 121 -3.42 1.27 -4.09
CA MET A 121 -3.38 0.09 -4.96
C MET A 121 -4.66 -0.06 -5.79
N TYR A 122 -5.81 0.14 -5.17
CA TYR A 122 -7.11 0.07 -5.83
C TYR A 122 -7.23 1.13 -6.93
N ASN A 123 -6.86 2.37 -6.63
CA ASN A 123 -6.91 3.47 -7.58
C ASN A 123 -5.94 3.24 -8.74
N LEU A 124 -4.76 2.68 -8.50
CA LEU A 124 -3.84 2.30 -9.56
C LEU A 124 -4.46 1.28 -10.52
N VAL A 125 -4.96 0.17 -9.99
CA VAL A 125 -5.53 -0.93 -10.79
C VAL A 125 -6.71 -0.41 -11.62
N MET A 126 -7.60 0.35 -11.01
CA MET A 126 -8.78 0.90 -11.70
C MET A 126 -8.41 1.96 -12.73
N SER A 127 -7.42 2.79 -12.44
CA SER A 127 -6.95 3.82 -13.38
C SER A 127 -6.35 3.19 -14.65
N VAL A 128 -5.50 2.18 -14.46
CA VAL A 128 -4.90 1.45 -15.61
C VAL A 128 -5.98 0.73 -16.41
N LYS A 129 -6.92 0.07 -15.72
CA LYS A 129 -8.00 -0.68 -16.37
C LYS A 129 -8.91 0.21 -17.23
N ASN A 130 -9.18 1.43 -16.79
CA ASN A 130 -10.13 2.36 -17.40
C ASN A 130 -9.45 3.40 -18.31
N SER A 131 -8.15 3.28 -18.56
CA SER A 131 -7.38 4.22 -19.37
C SER A 131 -6.83 3.58 -20.64
N PRO A 132 -6.63 4.37 -21.72
CA PRO A 132 -5.93 3.88 -22.90
C PRO A 132 -4.51 3.43 -22.57
N ALA A 133 -3.97 2.47 -23.33
CA ALA A 133 -2.62 1.94 -23.13
C ALA A 133 -1.53 3.03 -23.15
N GLU A 134 -1.74 4.08 -23.96
CA GLU A 134 -0.80 5.21 -24.06
C GLU A 134 -0.67 6.01 -22.76
N VAL A 135 -1.73 6.03 -21.94
CA VAL A 135 -1.77 6.75 -20.66
C VAL A 135 -1.30 5.88 -19.50
N ALA A 136 -1.34 4.55 -19.64
CA ALA A 136 -1.04 3.61 -18.57
C ALA A 136 0.38 3.78 -18.02
N ASN A 137 1.38 4.00 -18.85
CA ASN A 137 2.76 4.27 -18.43
C ASN A 137 2.85 5.54 -17.56
N ASP A 138 2.14 6.59 -17.93
CA ASP A 138 2.12 7.84 -17.18
C ASP A 138 1.45 7.67 -15.82
N ILE A 139 0.39 6.87 -15.74
CA ILE A 139 -0.27 6.51 -14.47
C ILE A 139 0.71 5.79 -13.55
N ILE A 140 1.47 4.84 -14.07
CA ILE A 140 2.46 4.07 -13.28
C ILE A 140 3.58 4.98 -12.79
N LEU A 141 4.07 5.91 -13.60
CA LEU A 141 5.08 6.88 -13.18
C LEU A 141 4.55 7.82 -12.10
N SER A 142 3.32 8.29 -12.20
CA SER A 142 2.66 9.08 -11.16
C SER A 142 2.50 8.28 -9.86
N PHE A 143 2.15 7.02 -9.96
CA PHE A 143 2.06 6.11 -8.82
C PHE A 143 3.41 5.96 -8.11
N LYS A 144 4.49 5.79 -8.86
CA LYS A 144 5.86 5.73 -8.33
C LYS A 144 6.28 7.04 -7.65
N THR A 145 5.93 8.19 -8.22
CA THR A 145 6.16 9.50 -7.60
C THR A 145 5.45 9.63 -6.26
N ASN A 146 4.17 9.26 -6.21
CA ASN A 146 3.38 9.26 -4.97
C ASN A 146 3.95 8.30 -3.91
N PHE A 147 4.48 7.16 -4.33
CA PHE A 147 5.20 6.25 -3.45
C PHE A 147 6.40 6.94 -2.80
N SER A 148 7.23 7.59 -3.58
CA SER A 148 8.44 8.24 -3.07
C SER A 148 8.15 9.41 -2.14
N GLU A 149 7.07 10.15 -2.38
CA GLU A 149 6.72 11.36 -1.64
C GLU A 149 5.81 11.09 -0.43
N TYR A 150 4.96 10.07 -0.49
CA TYR A 150 3.90 9.88 0.51
C TYR A 150 3.80 8.46 1.06
N TRP A 151 3.26 7.53 0.29
CA TRP A 151 2.80 6.26 0.85
C TRP A 151 3.90 5.22 1.05
N GLY A 152 5.07 5.39 0.45
CA GLY A 152 6.21 4.50 0.69
C GLY A 152 6.62 4.49 2.17
N GLN A 153 6.61 5.65 2.82
CA GLN A 153 6.88 5.76 4.26
C GLN A 153 5.81 5.02 5.09
N THR A 154 4.55 5.14 4.70
CA THR A 154 3.44 4.41 5.35
C THR A 154 3.64 2.90 5.25
N LEU A 155 4.04 2.40 4.07
CA LEU A 155 4.35 0.99 3.86
C LEU A 155 5.45 0.51 4.80
N VAL A 156 6.55 1.24 4.90
CA VAL A 156 7.69 0.87 5.77
C VAL A 156 7.27 0.91 7.25
N ASN A 157 6.51 1.91 7.65
CA ASN A 157 6.03 2.02 9.03
C ASN A 157 5.11 0.86 9.42
N VAL A 158 4.16 0.51 8.58
CA VAL A 158 3.23 -0.60 8.85
C VAL A 158 3.94 -1.96 8.75
N LEU A 159 4.93 -2.09 7.88
CA LEU A 159 5.76 -3.29 7.81
C LEU A 159 6.48 -3.54 9.14
N ARG A 160 7.06 -2.50 9.73
CA ARG A 160 7.67 -2.55 11.05
C ARG A 160 6.66 -2.97 12.14
N ALA A 161 5.47 -2.40 12.11
CA ALA A 161 4.40 -2.74 13.05
C ALA A 161 3.99 -4.21 12.95
N LEU A 162 3.80 -4.71 11.73
CA LEU A 162 3.46 -6.12 11.47
C LEU A 162 4.58 -7.08 11.88
N HIS A 163 5.82 -6.69 11.68
CA HIS A 163 6.98 -7.45 12.18
C HIS A 163 6.93 -7.59 13.69
N ASN A 164 6.63 -6.51 14.40
CA ASN A 164 6.50 -6.54 15.86
C ASN A 164 5.34 -7.41 16.32
N VAL A 165 4.22 -7.38 15.62
CA VAL A 165 3.07 -8.28 15.91
C VAL A 165 3.49 -9.74 15.83
N LYS A 166 4.28 -10.10 14.82
CA LYS A 166 4.70 -11.48 14.62
C LYS A 166 5.80 -11.94 15.58
N TYR A 167 6.83 -11.13 15.77
CA TYR A 167 8.07 -11.57 16.40
C TYR A 167 8.32 -11.04 17.80
N ASN A 168 7.73 -9.89 18.15
CA ASN A 168 7.96 -9.24 19.46
C ASN A 168 6.71 -9.26 20.34
N ASN A 169 5.77 -10.12 20.03
CA ASN A 169 4.52 -10.29 20.75
C ASN A 169 4.73 -11.17 22.00
N GLU A 170 5.95 -11.16 22.56
CA GLU A 170 6.20 -11.75 23.85
C GLU A 170 5.55 -10.85 24.90
N ILE A 171 4.59 -11.41 25.53
CA ILE A 171 3.84 -10.98 26.67
C ILE A 171 4.82 -10.49 27.73
N ILE A 172 4.72 -9.22 28.05
CA ILE A 172 5.16 -8.75 29.35
C ILE A 172 4.07 -9.21 30.31
N ASP A 173 4.28 -10.36 30.92
CA ASP A 173 3.53 -10.77 32.11
C ASP A 173 3.88 -9.85 33.28
#